data_ff9a2e6a9bffef710dbb765094b4cc8f
#
_entry.id   ff9a2e6a9bffef710dbb765094b4cc8f
#
_cell.length_a   1.000
_cell.length_b   1.000
_cell.length_c   1.000
_cell.angle_alpha   90.00
_cell.angle_beta   90.00
_cell.angle_gamma   90.00
#
_symmetry.space_group_name_H-M   'P 1'
#
loop_
_entity.id
_entity.type
_entity.pdbx_description
1 polymer ?
#
loop_
_entity_poly.entity_id
_entity_poly.type
_entity_poly.pdbx_seq_one_letter_code
_entity_poly.pdbx_strand_id
1 'polypeptide(L)'
;VAAWGVMTSRANIQRVLHEFYVYFKSLIQTFTDRGLYPYAGPVELRAHGVDNPAEVLIANAVEPTISGPRPHPDYPERDVIIWFAINNNVDQPLASEFNTRLEEFFLSNYQSYAIVRPEWTKSYAFTADGAYGGAWTNTAILTETFPNTWRDGYPANDNWDFAVATLTALDPHRIFSNSHLDKLFPI
;
A
#
# COMPACT_ATOMS: atom_id res chain seq x y z
N VAL A 1 9.52 5.36 6.53
CA VAL A 1 8.23 4.75 6.89
C VAL A 1 7.78 3.86 5.76
N ALA A 2 7.51 2.59 6.04
CA ALA A 2 6.83 1.68 5.12
C ALA A 2 5.33 1.66 5.47
N ALA A 3 4.44 1.68 4.46
CA ALA A 3 3.02 1.68 4.77
C ALA A 3 2.14 1.01 3.71
N TRP A 4 1.17 0.23 4.20
CA TRP A 4 0.16 -0.47 3.41
C TRP A 4 -1.22 -0.28 4.00
N GLY A 5 -2.22 -0.10 3.16
CA GLY A 5 -3.63 -0.08 3.53
C GLY A 5 -4.29 -1.41 3.24
N VAL A 6 -5.04 -1.93 4.19
CA VAL A 6 -5.87 -3.13 4.03
C VAL A 6 -7.33 -2.70 3.97
N MET A 7 -7.90 -2.68 2.76
CA MET A 7 -9.30 -2.34 2.53
C MET A 7 -10.17 -3.58 2.72
N THR A 8 -11.13 -3.50 3.63
CA THR A 8 -11.98 -4.63 4.04
C THR A 8 -13.35 -4.15 4.56
N SER A 9 -14.20 -5.06 5.01
CA SER A 9 -15.45 -4.71 5.70
C SER A 9 -15.22 -4.37 7.17
N ARG A 10 -16.10 -3.56 7.76
CA ARG A 10 -16.08 -3.22 9.20
C ARG A 10 -16.07 -4.46 10.11
N ALA A 11 -16.75 -5.52 9.70
CA ALA A 11 -16.77 -6.77 10.45
C ALA A 11 -15.41 -7.45 10.56
N ASN A 12 -14.50 -7.18 9.63
CA ASN A 12 -13.17 -7.78 9.59
C ASN A 12 -12.07 -6.93 10.26
N ILE A 13 -12.37 -5.72 10.73
CA ILE A 13 -11.34 -4.82 11.32
C ILE A 13 -10.54 -5.55 12.40
N GLN A 14 -11.22 -6.15 13.38
CA GLN A 14 -10.54 -6.83 14.48
C GLN A 14 -9.75 -8.05 14.00
N ARG A 15 -10.25 -8.78 13.01
CA ARG A 15 -9.54 -9.90 12.40
C ARG A 15 -8.24 -9.45 11.75
N VAL A 16 -8.29 -8.40 10.91
CA VAL A 16 -7.11 -7.83 10.25
C VAL A 16 -6.05 -7.40 11.27
N LEU A 17 -6.47 -6.66 12.30
CA LEU A 17 -5.57 -6.20 13.36
C LEU A 17 -4.95 -7.35 14.15
N HIS A 18 -5.73 -8.39 14.46
CA HIS A 18 -5.25 -9.56 15.18
C HIS A 18 -4.25 -10.37 14.36
N GLU A 19 -4.56 -10.67 13.10
CA GLU A 19 -3.67 -11.40 12.20
C GLU A 19 -2.34 -10.65 12.00
N PHE A 20 -2.39 -9.34 11.80
CA PHE A 20 -1.19 -8.51 11.76
C PHE A 20 -0.39 -8.60 13.06
N TYR A 21 -1.02 -8.43 14.21
CA TYR A 21 -0.33 -8.46 15.51
C TYR A 21 0.39 -9.79 15.74
N VAL A 22 -0.28 -10.90 15.45
CA VAL A 22 0.29 -12.25 15.61
C VAL A 22 1.50 -12.42 14.69
N TYR A 23 1.36 -12.08 13.42
CA TYR A 23 2.46 -12.18 12.46
C TYR A 23 3.62 -11.25 12.82
N PHE A 24 3.34 -9.98 13.08
CA PHE A 24 4.35 -8.98 13.43
C PHE A 24 5.18 -9.37 14.65
N LYS A 25 4.52 -9.84 15.71
CA LYS A 25 5.19 -10.37 16.90
C LYS A 25 6.08 -11.57 16.58
N SER A 26 5.57 -12.53 15.81
CA SER A 26 6.33 -13.70 15.38
C SER A 26 7.54 -13.32 14.52
N LEU A 27 7.37 -12.38 13.60
CA LEU A 27 8.43 -11.88 12.75
C LEU A 27 9.55 -11.24 13.58
N ILE A 28 9.21 -10.35 14.52
CA ILE A 28 10.19 -9.77 15.46
C ILE A 28 10.93 -10.88 16.22
N GLN A 29 10.20 -11.88 16.74
CA GLN A 29 10.81 -12.97 17.50
C GLN A 29 11.83 -13.74 16.66
N THR A 30 11.51 -14.01 15.39
CA THR A 30 12.42 -14.69 14.44
C THR A 30 13.78 -14.00 14.32
N PHE A 31 13.80 -12.67 14.38
CA PHE A 31 15.05 -11.91 14.33
C PHE A 31 15.73 -11.85 15.71
N THR A 32 14.97 -11.58 16.77
CA THR A 32 15.54 -11.44 18.12
C THR A 32 16.15 -12.73 18.63
N ASP A 33 15.63 -13.91 18.28
CA ASP A 33 16.23 -15.21 18.60
C ASP A 33 17.64 -15.39 18.01
N ARG A 34 17.96 -14.60 16.99
CA ARG A 34 19.28 -14.54 16.34
C ARG A 34 20.12 -13.36 16.81
N GLY A 35 19.67 -12.60 17.80
CA GLY A 35 20.31 -11.37 18.28
C GLY A 35 20.23 -10.21 17.29
N LEU A 36 19.26 -10.22 16.38
CA LEU A 36 19.06 -9.22 15.34
C LEU A 36 17.84 -8.34 15.67
N TYR A 37 17.92 -7.05 15.35
CA TYR A 37 16.89 -6.05 15.66
C TYR A 37 16.59 -5.18 14.44
N PRO A 38 15.85 -5.69 13.44
CA PRO A 38 15.60 -5.00 12.18
C PRO A 38 14.58 -3.88 12.30
N TYR A 39 13.93 -3.76 13.44
CA TYR A 39 12.85 -2.82 13.70
C TYR A 39 13.13 -2.02 14.98
N ALA A 40 13.01 -0.69 14.91
CA ALA A 40 13.28 0.21 16.01
C ALA A 40 12.44 1.49 15.89
N GLY A 41 11.12 1.38 15.99
CA GLY A 41 10.24 2.53 15.90
C GLY A 41 8.79 2.20 16.26
N PRO A 42 7.85 3.15 16.20
CA PRO A 42 6.44 2.90 16.44
C PRO A 42 5.77 2.24 15.23
N VAL A 43 4.75 1.44 15.48
CA VAL A 43 3.73 1.06 14.50
C VAL A 43 2.56 2.00 14.67
N GLU A 44 2.15 2.64 13.58
CA GLU A 44 0.94 3.44 13.54
C GLU A 44 -0.16 2.65 12.85
N LEU A 45 -1.33 2.58 13.47
CA LEU A 45 -2.52 1.92 12.96
C LEU A 45 -3.65 2.94 12.85
N ARG A 46 -4.21 3.12 11.63
CA ARG A 46 -5.29 4.06 11.38
C ARG A 46 -6.40 3.37 10.60
N ALA A 47 -7.59 3.27 11.17
CA ALA A 47 -8.78 2.77 10.49
C ALA A 47 -9.72 3.93 10.18
N HIS A 48 -10.20 4.01 8.93
CA HIS A 48 -11.22 4.99 8.51
C HIS A 48 -12.07 4.45 7.37
N GLY A 49 -13.18 5.15 7.05
CA GLY A 49 -14.00 4.83 5.89
C GLY A 49 -13.25 5.03 4.57
N VAL A 50 -13.73 4.40 3.51
CA VAL A 50 -13.24 4.64 2.15
C VAL A 50 -13.75 5.99 1.63
N ASP A 51 -13.13 6.52 0.55
CA ASP A 51 -13.45 7.81 -0.07
C ASP A 51 -14.75 7.71 -0.90
N ASN A 52 -15.89 7.52 -0.23
CA ASN A 52 -17.19 7.47 -0.89
C ASN A 52 -17.73 8.88 -1.15
N PRO A 53 -17.88 9.32 -2.42
CA PRO A 53 -18.38 10.66 -2.75
C PRO A 53 -19.78 10.96 -2.20
N ALA A 54 -20.60 9.93 -1.98
CA ALA A 54 -21.95 10.09 -1.42
C ALA A 54 -21.95 10.44 0.07
N GLU A 55 -20.83 10.27 0.76
CA GLU A 55 -20.68 10.53 2.21
C GLU A 55 -19.98 11.86 2.51
N VAL A 56 -19.66 12.67 1.49
CA VAL A 56 -19.04 13.99 1.67
C VAL A 56 -20.06 15.13 1.52
N LEU A 57 -19.76 16.25 2.16
CA LEU A 57 -20.65 17.44 2.18
C LEU A 57 -20.58 18.31 0.91
N ILE A 58 -19.77 17.91 -0.08
CA ILE A 58 -19.55 18.68 -1.31
C ILE A 58 -20.39 18.06 -2.42
N ALA A 59 -21.28 18.87 -3.02
CA ALA A 59 -22.06 18.43 -4.18
C ALA A 59 -21.14 18.10 -5.38
N ASN A 60 -21.47 17.03 -6.09
CA ASN A 60 -20.71 16.56 -7.24
C ASN A 60 -19.25 16.16 -6.93
N ALA A 61 -18.96 15.78 -5.71
CA ALA A 61 -17.68 15.16 -5.39
C ALA A 61 -17.48 13.88 -6.21
N VAL A 62 -16.24 13.64 -6.62
CA VAL A 62 -15.83 12.42 -7.33
C VAL A 62 -14.71 11.75 -6.56
N GLU A 63 -14.62 10.43 -6.63
CA GLU A 63 -13.52 9.69 -6.02
C GLU A 63 -12.25 9.85 -6.87
N PRO A 64 -11.07 10.02 -6.25
CA PRO A 64 -9.81 10.06 -6.99
C PRO A 64 -9.48 8.68 -7.57
N THR A 65 -9.19 8.62 -8.87
CA THR A 65 -9.01 7.38 -9.65
C THR A 65 -8.01 6.39 -9.05
N ILE A 66 -6.90 6.88 -8.47
CA ILE A 66 -5.84 6.04 -7.87
C ILE A 66 -5.64 6.30 -6.38
N SER A 67 -6.69 6.74 -5.67
CA SER A 67 -6.63 6.88 -4.21
C SER A 67 -6.52 5.51 -3.52
N GLY A 68 -5.69 5.42 -2.48
CA GLY A 68 -5.59 4.21 -1.65
C GLY A 68 -6.95 3.78 -1.06
N PRO A 69 -7.73 4.69 -0.43
CA PRO A 69 -9.06 4.40 0.09
C PRO A 69 -10.19 4.47 -0.95
N ARG A 70 -9.91 4.45 -2.24
CA ARG A 70 -10.95 4.40 -3.27
C ARG A 70 -11.85 3.18 -3.13
N PRO A 71 -13.20 3.31 -3.06
CA PRO A 71 -14.13 2.19 -3.04
C PRO A 71 -13.90 1.22 -4.20
N HIS A 72 -14.14 -0.07 -4.01
CA HIS A 72 -14.03 -1.05 -5.10
C HIS A 72 -15.42 -1.42 -5.60
N PRO A 73 -15.72 -1.29 -6.91
CA PRO A 73 -17.07 -1.52 -7.44
C PRO A 73 -17.60 -2.93 -7.18
N ASP A 74 -16.73 -3.96 -7.30
CA ASP A 74 -17.12 -5.36 -7.12
C ASP A 74 -17.21 -5.79 -5.65
N TYR A 75 -16.74 -4.94 -4.71
CA TYR A 75 -16.71 -5.25 -3.27
C TYR A 75 -17.22 -4.06 -2.43
N PRO A 76 -18.48 -3.64 -2.63
CA PRO A 76 -19.04 -2.47 -1.94
C PRO A 76 -19.12 -2.65 -0.41
N GLU A 77 -19.07 -3.90 0.08
CA GLU A 77 -19.01 -4.22 1.51
C GLU A 77 -17.65 -3.92 2.15
N ARG A 78 -16.60 -3.68 1.35
CA ARG A 78 -15.26 -3.29 1.84
C ARG A 78 -15.20 -1.78 2.04
N ASP A 79 -15.91 -1.30 3.04
CA ASP A 79 -16.21 0.10 3.31
C ASP A 79 -15.21 0.79 4.26
N VAL A 80 -14.15 0.09 4.66
CA VAL A 80 -13.08 0.64 5.51
C VAL A 80 -11.71 0.26 4.99
N ILE A 81 -10.72 1.12 5.28
CA ILE A 81 -9.30 0.83 5.10
C ILE A 81 -8.56 0.97 6.42
N ILE A 82 -7.64 0.07 6.69
CA ILE A 82 -6.75 0.09 7.86
C ILE A 82 -5.34 0.30 7.35
N TRP A 83 -4.75 1.45 7.67
CA TRP A 83 -3.36 1.76 7.36
C TRP A 83 -2.44 1.22 8.44
N PHE A 84 -1.39 0.57 8.00
CA PHE A 84 -0.28 0.08 8.80
C PHE A 84 0.98 0.83 8.38
N ALA A 85 1.47 1.74 9.22
CA ALA A 85 2.69 2.47 8.98
C ALA A 85 3.79 1.98 9.95
N ILE A 86 4.86 1.43 9.38
CA ILE A 86 5.99 0.86 10.09
C ILE A 86 7.14 1.86 10.05
N ASN A 87 7.43 2.46 11.18
CA ASN A 87 8.47 3.46 11.30
C ASN A 87 9.79 2.82 11.69
N ASN A 88 10.83 3.07 10.91
CA ASN A 88 12.20 2.63 11.18
C ASN A 88 13.18 3.79 11.04
N ASN A 89 14.32 3.69 11.70
CA ASN A 89 15.44 4.57 11.43
C ASN A 89 15.99 4.32 10.02
N VAL A 90 16.57 5.36 9.41
CA VAL A 90 17.05 5.31 8.02
C VAL A 90 18.10 4.20 7.83
N ASP A 91 19.01 4.06 8.79
CA ASP A 91 20.14 3.13 8.70
C ASP A 91 19.91 1.84 9.55
N GLN A 92 18.65 1.49 9.83
CA GLN A 92 18.35 0.30 10.60
C GLN A 92 18.77 -0.95 9.82
N PRO A 93 19.73 -1.75 10.33
CA PRO A 93 20.17 -2.98 9.67
C PRO A 93 19.00 -3.95 9.45
N LEU A 94 18.97 -4.60 8.30
CA LEU A 94 17.96 -5.60 7.93
C LEU A 94 16.51 -5.06 7.83
N ALA A 95 16.32 -3.74 7.87
CA ALA A 95 14.98 -3.14 7.74
C ALA A 95 14.32 -3.50 6.40
N SER A 96 15.09 -3.59 5.32
CA SER A 96 14.56 -4.01 4.00
C SER A 96 14.09 -5.46 4.01
N GLU A 97 14.86 -6.38 4.58
CA GLU A 97 14.44 -7.79 4.74
C GLU A 97 13.17 -7.89 5.59
N PHE A 98 13.11 -7.16 6.69
CA PHE A 98 11.95 -7.14 7.57
C PHE A 98 10.70 -6.60 6.84
N ASN A 99 10.83 -5.48 6.13
CA ASN A 99 9.74 -4.89 5.37
C ASN A 99 9.31 -5.74 4.18
N THR A 100 10.23 -6.44 3.50
CA THR A 100 9.91 -7.41 2.45
C THR A 100 9.00 -8.51 2.99
N ARG A 101 9.35 -9.11 4.13
CA ARG A 101 8.53 -10.16 4.76
C ARG A 101 7.16 -9.65 5.21
N LEU A 102 7.09 -8.40 5.72
CA LEU A 102 5.81 -7.77 6.05
C LEU A 102 4.95 -7.56 4.80
N GLU A 103 5.54 -7.06 3.71
CA GLU A 103 4.83 -6.84 2.46
C GLU A 103 4.31 -8.15 1.87
N GLU A 104 5.12 -9.21 1.87
CA GLU A 104 4.71 -10.56 1.47
C GLU A 104 3.52 -11.06 2.30
N PHE A 105 3.56 -10.84 3.62
CA PHE A 105 2.43 -11.17 4.49
C PHE A 105 1.17 -10.37 4.12
N PHE A 106 1.27 -9.04 3.97
CA PHE A 106 0.13 -8.22 3.57
C PHE A 106 -0.47 -8.69 2.26
N LEU A 107 0.34 -8.94 1.25
CA LEU A 107 -0.10 -9.32 -0.08
C LEU A 107 -0.65 -10.76 -0.15
N SER A 108 -0.25 -11.66 0.73
CA SER A 108 -0.71 -13.05 0.72
C SER A 108 -1.84 -13.36 1.70
N ASN A 109 -1.79 -12.81 2.91
CA ASN A 109 -2.70 -13.20 4.00
C ASN A 109 -4.14 -12.70 3.82
N TYR A 110 -4.31 -11.52 3.24
CA TYR A 110 -5.60 -10.81 3.22
C TYR A 110 -6.41 -11.01 1.94
N GLN A 111 -5.88 -11.65 0.90
CA GLN A 111 -6.49 -11.75 -0.45
C GLN A 111 -7.92 -12.27 -0.46
N SER A 112 -8.29 -13.18 0.46
CA SER A 112 -9.63 -13.78 0.47
C SER A 112 -10.75 -12.83 0.92
N TYR A 113 -10.42 -11.73 1.61
CA TYR A 113 -11.42 -10.84 2.20
C TYR A 113 -11.04 -9.36 2.25
N ALA A 114 -9.91 -8.99 1.67
CA ALA A 114 -9.43 -7.62 1.61
C ALA A 114 -8.64 -7.34 0.34
N ILE A 115 -8.39 -6.06 0.07
CA ILE A 115 -7.48 -5.56 -0.96
C ILE A 115 -6.37 -4.80 -0.26
N VAL A 116 -5.13 -5.04 -0.65
CA VAL A 116 -3.96 -4.35 -0.10
C VAL A 116 -3.47 -3.31 -1.10
N ARG A 117 -3.30 -2.09 -0.65
CA ARG A 117 -2.80 -0.95 -1.43
C ARG A 117 -1.68 -0.22 -0.72
N PRO A 118 -0.70 0.34 -1.43
CA PRO A 118 0.35 1.14 -0.80
C PRO A 118 -0.18 2.51 -0.38
N GLU A 119 0.44 3.11 0.62
CA GLU A 119 0.35 4.55 0.85
C GLU A 119 1.39 5.26 -0.02
N TRP A 120 0.95 6.03 -1.02
CA TRP A 120 1.79 6.67 -2.04
C TRP A 120 2.91 7.55 -1.51
N THR A 121 2.74 8.10 -0.31
CA THR A 121 3.71 8.99 0.33
C THR A 121 4.76 8.25 1.16
N LYS A 122 4.71 6.92 1.19
CA LYS A 122 5.57 6.07 2.03
C LYS A 122 6.36 5.09 1.17
N SER A 123 7.18 4.27 1.83
CA SER A 123 7.96 3.22 1.16
C SER A 123 7.16 1.92 1.06
N TYR A 124 7.26 1.26 -0.07
CA TYR A 124 6.64 -0.04 -0.40
C TYR A 124 7.43 -0.70 -1.54
N ALA A 125 6.99 -1.83 -2.06
CA ALA A 125 7.65 -2.62 -3.11
C ALA A 125 9.12 -2.92 -2.76
N PHE A 126 9.29 -3.61 -1.63
CA PHE A 126 10.61 -3.93 -1.09
C PHE A 126 11.23 -5.14 -1.74
N THR A 127 12.58 -5.12 -1.81
CA THR A 127 13.42 -6.31 -1.91
C THR A 127 14.29 -6.42 -0.67
N ALA A 128 14.82 -7.59 -0.37
CA ALA A 128 15.64 -7.83 0.82
C ALA A 128 17.03 -7.17 0.78
N ASP A 129 17.38 -6.49 -0.31
CA ASP A 129 18.70 -5.91 -0.53
C ASP A 129 18.91 -4.61 0.25
N GLY A 130 19.98 -4.56 1.04
CA GLY A 130 20.39 -3.38 1.80
C GLY A 130 19.52 -3.10 3.02
N ALA A 131 19.78 -1.98 3.72
CA ALA A 131 19.03 -1.58 4.90
C ALA A 131 17.70 -0.91 4.54
N TYR A 132 17.75 0.21 3.85
CA TYR A 132 16.58 0.96 3.37
C TYR A 132 16.49 1.05 1.85
N GLY A 133 17.54 0.61 1.15
CA GLY A 133 17.65 0.66 -0.31
C GLY A 133 16.71 -0.29 -1.05
N GLY A 134 16.04 -1.20 -0.33
CA GLY A 134 15.10 -2.15 -0.91
C GLY A 134 13.72 -1.58 -1.27
N ALA A 135 13.39 -0.35 -0.84
CA ALA A 135 12.12 0.29 -1.20
C ALA A 135 12.07 0.65 -2.70
N TRP A 136 10.90 0.48 -3.30
CA TRP A 136 10.60 0.75 -4.72
C TRP A 136 11.53 0.00 -5.70
N THR A 137 12.01 -1.17 -5.31
CA THR A 137 12.90 -2.00 -6.12
C THR A 137 12.23 -3.29 -6.61
N ASN A 138 11.13 -3.71 -5.99
CA ASN A 138 10.34 -4.85 -6.44
C ASN A 138 9.46 -4.44 -7.63
N THR A 139 9.98 -4.64 -8.85
CA THR A 139 9.32 -4.21 -10.08
C THR A 139 7.98 -4.90 -10.31
N ALA A 140 7.82 -6.17 -9.95
CA ALA A 140 6.54 -6.88 -10.10
C ALA A 140 5.43 -6.24 -9.25
N ILE A 141 5.74 -5.81 -8.03
CA ILE A 141 4.79 -5.10 -7.18
C ILE A 141 4.46 -3.72 -7.79
N LEU A 142 5.46 -2.99 -8.27
CA LEU A 142 5.29 -1.64 -8.83
C LEU A 142 4.49 -1.65 -10.13
N THR A 143 4.77 -2.59 -11.05
CA THR A 143 4.21 -2.55 -12.41
C THR A 143 2.98 -3.44 -12.61
N GLU A 144 2.73 -4.37 -11.69
CA GLU A 144 1.64 -5.33 -11.79
C GLU A 144 0.74 -5.34 -10.56
N THR A 145 1.27 -5.75 -9.39
CA THR A 145 0.43 -6.03 -8.22
C THR A 145 -0.39 -4.81 -7.80
N PHE A 146 0.25 -3.67 -7.54
CA PHE A 146 -0.47 -2.48 -7.12
C PHE A 146 -1.27 -1.81 -8.23
N PRO A 147 -0.74 -1.61 -9.45
CA PRO A 147 -1.56 -1.10 -10.55
C PRO A 147 -2.85 -1.88 -10.78
N ASN A 148 -2.82 -3.21 -10.69
CA ASN A 148 -4.00 -4.04 -10.88
C ASN A 148 -5.07 -3.80 -9.81
N THR A 149 -4.72 -3.35 -8.60
CA THR A 149 -5.74 -3.00 -7.59
C THR A 149 -6.60 -1.80 -7.96
N TRP A 150 -6.22 -1.03 -8.99
CA TRP A 150 -7.00 0.08 -9.56
C TRP A 150 -7.37 -0.15 -11.04
N ARG A 151 -7.03 -1.31 -11.62
CA ARG A 151 -7.51 -1.76 -12.94
C ARG A 151 -8.70 -2.68 -12.79
N ASP A 152 -8.56 -3.71 -11.96
CA ASP A 152 -9.54 -4.76 -11.81
C ASP A 152 -10.84 -4.22 -11.21
N GLY A 153 -11.97 -4.50 -11.88
CA GLY A 153 -13.28 -4.02 -11.49
C GLY A 153 -13.61 -2.56 -11.83
N TYR A 154 -12.63 -1.75 -12.27
CA TYR A 154 -12.84 -0.34 -12.63
C TYR A 154 -13.04 -0.14 -14.13
N PRO A 155 -13.89 0.84 -14.55
CA PRO A 155 -14.10 1.11 -15.96
C PRO A 155 -12.84 1.70 -16.63
N ALA A 156 -12.64 1.41 -17.92
CA ALA A 156 -11.43 1.82 -18.66
C ALA A 156 -11.17 3.33 -18.71
N ASN A 157 -12.21 4.15 -18.54
CA ASN A 157 -12.12 5.62 -18.50
C ASN A 157 -11.97 6.18 -17.07
N ASP A 158 -11.79 5.32 -16.07
CA ASP A 158 -11.58 5.71 -14.68
C ASP A 158 -10.83 4.60 -13.91
N ASN A 159 -9.65 4.24 -14.38
CA ASN A 159 -8.79 3.22 -13.81
C ASN A 159 -7.32 3.66 -13.83
N TRP A 160 -6.41 2.78 -13.43
CA TRP A 160 -4.97 3.03 -13.44
C TRP A 160 -4.46 3.53 -14.80
N ASP A 161 -4.83 2.84 -15.88
CA ASP A 161 -4.31 3.17 -17.21
C ASP A 161 -4.83 4.53 -17.71
N PHE A 162 -6.08 4.85 -17.39
CA PHE A 162 -6.64 6.17 -17.63
C PHE A 162 -5.89 7.27 -16.85
N ALA A 163 -5.57 7.03 -15.59
CA ALA A 163 -4.81 7.97 -14.78
C ALA A 163 -3.39 8.19 -15.34
N VAL A 164 -2.70 7.11 -15.74
CA VAL A 164 -1.36 7.20 -16.37
C VAL A 164 -1.43 7.98 -17.68
N ALA A 165 -2.39 7.68 -18.54
CA ALA A 165 -2.59 8.41 -19.80
C ALA A 165 -2.88 9.90 -19.56
N THR A 166 -3.72 10.21 -18.56
CA THR A 166 -4.04 11.59 -18.19
C THR A 166 -2.82 12.34 -17.66
N LEU A 167 -2.03 11.75 -16.76
CA LEU A 167 -0.79 12.35 -16.25
C LEU A 167 0.20 12.61 -17.39
N THR A 168 0.35 11.65 -18.31
CA THR A 168 1.23 11.79 -19.50
C THR A 168 0.77 12.92 -20.42
N ALA A 169 -0.54 13.06 -20.63
CA ALA A 169 -1.09 14.14 -21.44
C ALA A 169 -0.92 15.52 -20.80
N LEU A 170 -0.99 15.62 -19.47
CA LEU A 170 -0.85 16.87 -18.73
C LEU A 170 0.64 17.28 -18.54
N ASP A 171 1.55 16.32 -18.49
CA ASP A 171 3.00 16.57 -18.37
C ASP A 171 3.78 15.78 -19.43
N PRO A 172 3.62 16.12 -20.73
CA PRO A 172 4.28 15.37 -21.82
C PRO A 172 5.82 15.50 -21.82
N HIS A 173 6.35 16.47 -21.09
CA HIS A 173 7.79 16.68 -20.95
C HIS A 173 8.34 16.19 -19.60
N ARG A 174 7.53 15.55 -18.78
CA ARG A 174 7.92 15.00 -17.45
C ARG A 174 8.57 16.03 -16.52
N ILE A 175 8.13 17.30 -16.59
CA ILE A 175 8.65 18.40 -15.77
C ILE A 175 8.33 18.19 -14.28
N PHE A 176 7.18 17.56 -13.98
CA PHE A 176 6.70 17.27 -12.63
C PHE A 176 7.00 15.82 -12.20
N SER A 177 7.89 15.11 -12.91
CA SER A 177 8.28 13.75 -12.60
C SER A 177 9.61 13.67 -11.85
N ASN A 178 9.90 12.50 -11.32
CA ASN A 178 11.18 12.12 -10.72
C ASN A 178 11.40 10.62 -10.91
N SER A 179 12.58 10.11 -10.55
CA SER A 179 12.96 8.71 -10.74
C SER A 179 12.01 7.69 -10.08
N HIS A 180 11.30 8.07 -9.02
CA HIS A 180 10.30 7.23 -8.39
C HIS A 180 9.00 7.22 -9.21
N LEU A 181 8.50 8.41 -9.58
CA LEU A 181 7.29 8.53 -10.40
C LEU A 181 7.48 7.91 -11.79
N ASP A 182 8.69 7.96 -12.35
CA ASP A 182 9.02 7.31 -13.63
C ASP A 182 8.93 5.78 -13.55
N LYS A 183 9.18 5.19 -12.38
CA LYS A 183 8.98 3.76 -12.16
C LYS A 183 7.50 3.39 -12.01
N LEU A 184 6.74 4.24 -11.34
CA LEU A 184 5.31 3.99 -11.07
C LEU A 184 4.44 4.26 -12.31
N PHE A 185 4.73 5.32 -13.03
CA PHE A 185 3.98 5.78 -14.20
C PHE A 185 4.90 5.79 -15.43
N PRO A 186 5.31 4.60 -15.92
CA PRO A 186 6.15 4.52 -17.11
C PRO A 186 5.39 5.04 -18.33
N ILE A 187 6.11 5.72 -19.23
CA ILE A 187 5.60 6.20 -20.52
C ILE A 187 5.64 5.05 -21.51
#